data_dd2d9e34a375dc0c8f3d474caa8903b5
#
_entry.id   dd2d9e34a375dc0c8f3d474caa8903b5
#
_cell.length_a   1.000
_cell.length_b   1.000
_cell.length_c   1.000
_cell.angle_alpha   90.00
_cell.angle_beta   90.00
_cell.angle_gamma   90.00
#
_symmetry.space_group_name_H-M   'P 1'
#
loop_
_entity.id
_entity.type
_entity.pdbx_description
1 polymer ?
#
loop_
_entity_poly.entity_id
_entity_poly.type
_entity_poly.pdbx_seq_one_letter_code
_entity_poly.pdbx_strand_id
1 'polypeptide(L)'
;MREDAEEALRASWDGNAAAWTEAVRGGGIPSRRAGTDAAIVEAVARVPGRRVLDVGCGEGWLARALAARGREVVGVDGSAGLVERAREAGGGTFRVLGYDPIEADPRLLGGPFDAVVCNFALLGERVAPLLRALSTALAPEGRLLVQTVHPFTACGDAPYRDGWRTEDFAGFACPFPAAMPWRFRTVGSWLAEVREAGLELTEMEEPLHPETGRPLSLILVLVPRRSAG
;
A
#
# COMPACT_ATOMS: atom_id res chain seq x y z
N MET A 1 -11.21 -11.65 18.85
CA MET A 1 -9.76 -11.23 18.77
C MET A 1 -9.29 -10.89 17.35
N ARG A 2 -9.53 -11.72 16.30
CA ARG A 2 -9.09 -11.36 14.91
C ARG A 2 -10.00 -10.33 14.27
N GLU A 3 -11.31 -10.51 14.32
CA GLU A 3 -12.32 -9.56 13.81
C GLU A 3 -12.21 -8.22 14.52
N ASP A 4 -11.98 -8.22 15.83
CA ASP A 4 -11.79 -7.01 16.62
C ASP A 4 -10.57 -6.18 16.16
N ALA A 5 -9.47 -6.84 15.75
CA ALA A 5 -8.27 -6.15 15.27
C ALA A 5 -8.47 -5.54 13.88
N GLU A 6 -9.19 -6.20 12.98
CA GLU A 6 -9.54 -5.67 11.65
C GLU A 6 -10.49 -4.48 11.76
N GLU A 7 -11.48 -4.56 12.65
CA GLU A 7 -12.40 -3.45 12.91
C GLU A 7 -11.65 -2.26 13.53
N ALA A 8 -10.77 -2.51 14.52
CA ALA A 8 -9.93 -1.49 15.12
C ALA A 8 -8.96 -0.86 14.10
N LEU A 9 -8.41 -1.63 13.15
CA LEU A 9 -7.59 -1.11 12.06
C LEU A 9 -8.40 -0.15 11.19
N ARG A 10 -9.61 -0.52 10.76
CA ARG A 10 -10.48 0.36 9.97
C ARG A 10 -10.85 1.63 10.73
N ALA A 11 -11.27 1.49 11.98
CA ALA A 11 -11.64 2.62 12.83
C ALA A 11 -10.46 3.59 13.08
N SER A 12 -9.24 3.06 13.19
CA SER A 12 -8.04 3.90 13.37
C SER A 12 -7.76 4.78 12.16
N TRP A 13 -7.99 4.29 10.92
CA TRP A 13 -7.81 5.10 9.72
C TRP A 13 -8.79 6.25 9.64
N ASP A 14 -10.07 6.03 9.98
CA ASP A 14 -11.08 7.08 10.00
C ASP A 14 -10.76 8.11 11.10
N GLY A 15 -10.41 7.65 12.30
CA GLY A 15 -10.04 8.52 13.42
C GLY A 15 -8.76 9.33 13.17
N ASN A 16 -7.81 8.76 12.44
CA ASN A 16 -6.51 9.37 12.17
C ASN A 16 -6.43 10.15 10.85
N ALA A 17 -7.50 10.21 10.05
CA ALA A 17 -7.47 10.76 8.69
C ALA A 17 -6.89 12.18 8.61
N ALA A 18 -7.20 13.05 9.58
CA ALA A 18 -6.68 14.41 9.64
C ALA A 18 -5.18 14.44 9.97
N ALA A 19 -4.77 13.75 11.05
CA ALA A 19 -3.38 13.67 11.50
C ALA A 19 -2.50 13.01 10.43
N TRP A 20 -2.99 11.93 9.79
CA TRP A 20 -2.30 11.29 8.67
C TRP A 20 -2.06 12.27 7.52
N THR A 21 -3.09 13.02 7.12
CA THR A 21 -2.97 14.02 6.05
C THR A 21 -1.94 15.09 6.40
N GLU A 22 -1.93 15.59 7.64
CA GLU A 22 -0.96 16.55 8.13
C GLU A 22 0.46 15.97 8.09
N ALA A 23 0.65 14.77 8.63
CA ALA A 23 1.95 14.09 8.65
C ALA A 23 2.50 13.87 7.23
N VAL A 24 1.65 13.43 6.30
CA VAL A 24 2.05 13.21 4.90
C VAL A 24 2.41 14.51 4.21
N ARG A 25 1.54 15.52 4.24
CA ARG A 25 1.74 16.80 3.55
C ARG A 25 2.85 17.64 4.17
N GLY A 26 2.99 17.57 5.50
CA GLY A 26 4.04 18.26 6.25
C GLY A 26 5.42 17.60 6.19
N GLY A 27 5.55 16.44 5.51
CA GLY A 27 6.81 15.69 5.50
C GLY A 27 7.19 15.13 6.88
N GLY A 28 6.21 14.88 7.73
CA GLY A 28 6.39 14.43 9.12
C GLY A 28 6.75 12.95 9.28
N ILE A 29 6.88 12.19 8.20
CA ILE A 29 7.20 10.76 8.22
C ILE A 29 8.66 10.56 7.77
N PRO A 30 9.59 10.21 8.68
CA PRO A 30 11.02 10.15 8.37
C PRO A 30 11.38 9.19 7.21
N SER A 31 10.81 7.98 7.19
CA SER A 31 11.10 6.97 6.16
C SER A 31 10.74 7.44 4.75
N ARG A 32 9.68 8.23 4.62
CA ARG A 32 9.23 8.79 3.34
C ARG A 32 10.27 9.77 2.78
N ARG A 33 10.76 10.67 3.64
CA ARG A 33 11.83 11.61 3.28
C ARG A 33 13.16 10.92 2.99
N ALA A 34 13.43 9.83 3.72
CA ALA A 34 14.66 9.05 3.56
C ALA A 34 14.71 8.24 2.25
N GLY A 35 13.54 8.02 1.58
CA GLY A 35 13.58 7.37 0.27
C GLY A 35 12.38 6.51 -0.11
N THR A 36 11.46 6.15 0.82
CA THR A 36 10.38 5.23 0.45
C THR A 36 9.43 5.81 -0.59
N ASP A 37 9.17 7.14 -0.56
CA ASP A 37 8.33 7.79 -1.56
C ASP A 37 8.97 7.79 -2.95
N ALA A 38 10.26 8.12 -3.03
CA ALA A 38 10.99 8.09 -4.28
C ALA A 38 11.03 6.67 -4.86
N ALA A 39 11.26 5.68 -4.02
CA ALA A 39 11.38 4.29 -4.44
C ALA A 39 10.11 3.77 -5.12
N ILE A 40 8.93 3.97 -4.54
CA ILE A 40 7.68 3.48 -5.16
C ILE A 40 7.35 4.27 -6.43
N VAL A 41 7.58 5.58 -6.46
CA VAL A 41 7.35 6.40 -7.65
C VAL A 41 8.25 5.94 -8.80
N GLU A 42 9.53 5.62 -8.54
CA GLU A 42 10.46 5.08 -9.55
C GLU A 42 10.07 3.66 -9.97
N ALA A 43 9.65 2.80 -9.03
CA ALA A 43 9.18 1.45 -9.35
C ALA A 43 7.98 1.49 -10.31
N VAL A 44 6.99 2.36 -10.04
CA VAL A 44 5.84 2.56 -10.94
C VAL A 44 6.26 3.17 -12.28
N ALA A 45 7.25 4.08 -12.28
CA ALA A 45 7.71 4.72 -13.51
C ALA A 45 8.31 3.73 -14.51
N ARG A 46 8.90 2.63 -14.04
CA ARG A 46 9.44 1.56 -14.90
C ARG A 46 8.37 0.69 -15.56
N VAL A 47 7.13 0.69 -15.04
CA VAL A 47 6.03 -0.06 -15.67
C VAL A 47 5.57 0.69 -16.91
N PRO A 48 5.53 0.05 -18.10
CA PRO A 48 4.99 0.68 -19.31
C PRO A 48 3.50 1.03 -19.16
N GLY A 49 3.05 2.04 -19.93
CA GLY A 49 1.65 2.46 -19.94
C GLY A 49 1.39 3.69 -19.07
N ARG A 50 0.14 4.08 -18.92
CA ARG A 50 -0.24 5.36 -18.26
C ARG A 50 -1.24 5.20 -17.13
N ARG A 51 -2.09 4.15 -17.18
CA ARG A 51 -3.21 3.97 -16.25
C ARG A 51 -2.76 3.26 -14.99
N VAL A 52 -2.90 3.92 -13.86
CA VAL A 52 -2.49 3.42 -12.55
C VAL A 52 -3.70 3.35 -11.60
N LEU A 53 -3.83 2.24 -10.88
CA LEU A 53 -4.72 2.11 -9.75
C LEU A 53 -3.91 2.19 -8.46
N ASP A 54 -4.23 3.14 -7.60
CA ASP A 54 -3.65 3.31 -6.25
C ASP A 54 -4.64 2.78 -5.21
N VAL A 55 -4.34 1.65 -4.60
CA VAL A 55 -5.22 0.93 -3.66
C VAL A 55 -4.79 1.21 -2.22
N GLY A 56 -5.69 1.77 -1.42
CA GLY A 56 -5.36 2.40 -0.15
C GLY A 56 -4.65 3.74 -0.39
N CYS A 57 -5.22 4.55 -1.30
CA CYS A 57 -4.59 5.79 -1.78
C CYS A 57 -4.44 6.89 -0.71
N GLY A 58 -5.12 6.75 0.43
CA GLY A 58 -5.11 7.74 1.49
C GLY A 58 -5.52 9.13 1.00
N GLU A 59 -4.74 10.15 1.36
CA GLU A 59 -4.96 11.56 0.96
C GLU A 59 -4.44 11.88 -0.47
N GLY A 60 -4.04 10.86 -1.24
CA GLY A 60 -3.74 10.98 -2.68
C GLY A 60 -2.33 11.47 -3.03
N TRP A 61 -1.36 11.45 -2.12
CA TRP A 61 -0.01 11.93 -2.40
C TRP A 61 0.67 11.20 -3.56
N LEU A 62 0.53 9.85 -3.60
CA LEU A 62 1.14 9.03 -4.66
C LEU A 62 0.50 9.34 -6.01
N ALA A 63 -0.84 9.48 -6.02
CA ALA A 63 -1.56 9.88 -7.22
C ALA A 63 -1.05 11.22 -7.77
N ARG A 64 -0.85 12.24 -6.92
CA ARG A 64 -0.27 13.53 -7.34
C ARG A 64 1.14 13.39 -7.89
N ALA A 65 1.99 12.60 -7.23
CA ALA A 65 3.37 12.39 -7.67
C ALA A 65 3.45 11.67 -9.03
N LEU A 66 2.55 10.71 -9.27
CA LEU A 66 2.46 9.97 -10.53
C LEU A 66 1.81 10.82 -11.64
N ALA A 67 0.78 11.61 -11.33
CA ALA A 67 0.14 12.53 -12.28
C ALA A 67 1.14 13.59 -12.80
N ALA A 68 2.00 14.10 -11.92
CA ALA A 68 3.09 15.01 -12.30
C ALA A 68 4.08 14.37 -13.30
N ARG A 69 4.10 13.04 -13.40
CA ARG A 69 4.89 12.25 -14.36
C ARG A 69 4.07 11.74 -15.56
N GLY A 70 2.87 12.29 -15.75
CA GLY A 70 2.00 12.01 -16.89
C GLY A 70 1.20 10.69 -16.76
N ARG A 71 1.05 10.14 -15.55
CA ARG A 71 0.18 8.98 -15.30
C ARG A 71 -1.27 9.42 -15.09
N GLU A 72 -2.19 8.55 -15.46
CA GLU A 72 -3.63 8.68 -15.22
C GLU A 72 -3.99 7.81 -14.01
N VAL A 73 -4.28 8.44 -12.87
CA VAL A 73 -4.41 7.71 -11.62
C VAL A 73 -5.87 7.63 -11.18
N VAL A 74 -6.31 6.42 -10.86
CA VAL A 74 -7.52 6.15 -10.10
C VAL A 74 -7.08 5.72 -8.70
N GLY A 75 -7.56 6.39 -7.65
CA GLY A 75 -7.31 6.04 -6.26
C GLY A 75 -8.56 5.47 -5.61
N VAL A 76 -8.40 4.42 -4.81
CA VAL A 76 -9.46 3.85 -3.97
C VAL A 76 -8.98 3.74 -2.53
N ASP A 77 -9.84 4.07 -1.57
CA ASP A 77 -9.57 3.94 -0.14
C ASP A 77 -10.89 3.68 0.61
N GLY A 78 -10.82 2.93 1.71
CA GLY A 78 -11.98 2.66 2.56
C GLY A 78 -12.42 3.86 3.40
N SER A 79 -11.49 4.77 3.73
CA SER A 79 -11.77 5.96 4.54
C SER A 79 -12.33 7.10 3.69
N ALA A 80 -13.60 7.42 3.89
CA ALA A 80 -14.26 8.55 3.21
C ALA A 80 -13.54 9.88 3.49
N GLY A 81 -13.06 10.07 4.72
CA GLY A 81 -12.34 11.28 5.11
C GLY A 81 -11.02 11.47 4.39
N LEU A 82 -10.27 10.39 4.11
CA LEU A 82 -9.04 10.44 3.32
C LEU A 82 -9.34 10.68 1.84
N VAL A 83 -10.35 10.00 1.29
CA VAL A 83 -10.77 10.17 -0.11
C VAL A 83 -11.21 11.60 -0.41
N GLU A 84 -11.93 12.25 0.53
CA GLU A 84 -12.34 13.66 0.37
C GLU A 84 -11.10 14.56 0.26
N ARG A 85 -10.12 14.40 1.14
CA ARG A 85 -8.85 15.13 1.08
C ARG A 85 -8.07 14.88 -0.20
N ALA A 86 -8.11 13.65 -0.72
CA ALA A 86 -7.50 13.30 -2.00
C ALA A 86 -8.18 14.04 -3.17
N ARG A 87 -9.53 14.09 -3.17
CA ARG A 87 -10.32 14.82 -4.18
C ARG A 87 -10.03 16.32 -4.17
N GLU A 88 -9.98 16.92 -2.99
CA GLU A 88 -9.64 18.33 -2.82
C GLU A 88 -8.24 18.66 -3.36
N ALA A 89 -7.28 17.77 -3.14
CA ALA A 89 -5.89 17.97 -3.57
C ALA A 89 -5.65 17.66 -5.05
N GLY A 90 -6.55 16.90 -5.69
CA GLY A 90 -6.45 16.54 -7.11
C GLY A 90 -5.36 15.52 -7.42
N GLY A 91 -4.99 15.45 -8.70
CA GLY A 91 -3.96 14.52 -9.21
C GLY A 91 -4.50 13.14 -9.60
N GLY A 92 -5.81 12.90 -9.51
CA GLY A 92 -6.43 11.64 -9.91
C GLY A 92 -7.94 11.65 -9.76
N THR A 93 -8.56 10.50 -10.02
CA THR A 93 -9.97 10.25 -9.74
C THR A 93 -10.07 9.36 -8.50
N PHE A 94 -10.79 9.78 -7.46
CA PHE A 94 -10.81 9.08 -6.18
C PHE A 94 -12.19 8.57 -5.82
N ARG A 95 -12.26 7.34 -5.30
CA ARG A 95 -13.51 6.68 -4.90
C ARG A 95 -13.37 6.05 -3.52
N VAL A 96 -14.43 6.15 -2.72
CA VAL A 96 -14.52 5.37 -1.46
C VAL A 96 -14.85 3.94 -1.85
N LEU A 97 -13.89 3.03 -1.62
CA LEU A 97 -14.03 1.62 -1.92
C LEU A 97 -13.06 0.84 -1.02
N GLY A 98 -13.59 0.06 -0.10
CA GLY A 98 -12.81 -0.78 0.81
C GLY A 98 -12.46 -2.13 0.19
N TYR A 99 -11.70 -2.95 0.91
CA TYR A 99 -11.17 -4.21 0.41
C TYR A 99 -12.25 -5.30 0.28
N ASP A 100 -13.16 -5.42 1.27
CA ASP A 100 -14.22 -6.44 1.22
C ASP A 100 -15.09 -6.34 -0.04
N PRO A 101 -15.59 -5.15 -0.46
CA PRO A 101 -16.27 -4.99 -1.74
C PRO A 101 -15.41 -5.33 -2.95
N ILE A 102 -14.11 -5.00 -2.94
CA ILE A 102 -13.18 -5.34 -4.03
C ILE A 102 -13.03 -6.86 -4.16
N GLU A 103 -12.88 -7.56 -3.04
CA GLU A 103 -12.78 -9.03 -3.02
C GLU A 103 -14.07 -9.70 -3.50
N ALA A 104 -15.22 -9.15 -3.13
CA ALA A 104 -16.53 -9.67 -3.53
C ALA A 104 -16.83 -9.44 -5.03
N ASP A 105 -16.48 -8.27 -5.56
CA ASP A 105 -16.65 -7.93 -6.98
C ASP A 105 -15.48 -7.06 -7.50
N PRO A 106 -14.41 -7.66 -8.01
CA PRO A 106 -13.27 -6.92 -8.56
C PRO A 106 -13.60 -5.99 -9.73
N ARG A 107 -14.74 -6.18 -10.40
CA ARG A 107 -15.19 -5.30 -11.50
C ARG A 107 -15.47 -3.88 -11.04
N LEU A 108 -15.71 -3.69 -9.75
CA LEU A 108 -15.83 -2.36 -9.13
C LEU A 108 -14.58 -1.50 -9.30
N LEU A 109 -13.41 -2.10 -9.49
CA LEU A 109 -12.18 -1.35 -9.75
C LEU A 109 -12.20 -0.63 -11.09
N GLY A 110 -12.88 -1.18 -12.09
CA GLY A 110 -12.73 -0.80 -13.47
C GLY A 110 -11.45 -1.41 -14.05
N GLY A 111 -10.83 -0.76 -14.98
CA GLY A 111 -9.62 -1.26 -15.62
C GLY A 111 -9.77 -1.34 -17.12
N PRO A 112 -8.81 -1.96 -17.83
CA PRO A 112 -7.57 -2.48 -17.27
C PRO A 112 -6.59 -1.38 -16.86
N PHE A 113 -5.66 -1.71 -15.94
CA PHE A 113 -4.59 -0.83 -15.48
C PHE A 113 -3.22 -1.38 -15.85
N ASP A 114 -2.30 -0.48 -16.22
CA ASP A 114 -0.91 -0.86 -16.49
C ASP A 114 -0.15 -1.13 -15.20
N ALA A 115 -0.45 -0.38 -14.14
CA ALA A 115 0.05 -0.65 -12.79
C ALA A 115 -1.07 -0.62 -11.76
N VAL A 116 -1.06 -1.57 -10.83
CA VAL A 116 -1.86 -1.54 -9.60
C VAL A 116 -0.88 -1.43 -8.44
N VAL A 117 -1.08 -0.48 -7.55
CA VAL A 117 -0.14 -0.18 -6.46
C VAL A 117 -0.85 -0.28 -5.12
N CYS A 118 -0.22 -0.98 -4.17
CA CYS A 118 -0.59 -0.97 -2.76
C CYS A 118 0.61 -0.42 -1.97
N ASN A 119 0.54 0.84 -1.57
CA ASN A 119 1.66 1.52 -0.91
C ASN A 119 1.41 1.70 0.59
N PHE A 120 2.04 0.87 1.43
CA PHE A 120 1.82 0.79 2.89
C PHE A 120 0.34 0.62 3.28
N ALA A 121 -0.42 -0.07 2.44
CA ALA A 121 -1.87 -0.19 2.57
C ALA A 121 -2.33 -1.58 3.08
N LEU A 122 -1.53 -2.64 2.88
CA LEU A 122 -1.90 -4.01 3.17
C LEU A 122 -1.57 -4.40 4.62
N LEU A 123 -2.31 -3.86 5.57
CA LEU A 123 -2.04 -3.97 7.00
C LEU A 123 -2.91 -5.00 7.74
N GLY A 124 -3.91 -5.57 7.09
CA GLY A 124 -4.85 -6.54 7.66
C GLY A 124 -4.31 -7.97 7.74
N GLU A 125 -5.12 -8.90 8.28
CA GLU A 125 -4.75 -10.30 8.51
C GLU A 125 -4.54 -11.11 7.23
N ARG A 126 -5.34 -10.86 6.19
CA ARG A 126 -5.33 -11.62 4.94
C ARG A 126 -5.20 -10.67 3.76
N VAL A 127 -4.15 -10.87 2.96
CA VAL A 127 -3.93 -10.06 1.76
C VAL A 127 -4.06 -10.85 0.46
N ALA A 128 -3.92 -12.17 0.48
CA ALA A 128 -3.99 -13.00 -0.72
C ALA A 128 -5.32 -12.89 -1.49
N PRO A 129 -6.52 -12.86 -0.86
CA PRO A 129 -7.77 -12.66 -1.58
C PRO A 129 -7.82 -11.32 -2.30
N LEU A 130 -7.39 -10.25 -1.63
CA LEU A 130 -7.31 -8.92 -2.21
C LEU A 130 -6.32 -8.86 -3.37
N LEU A 131 -5.11 -9.38 -3.22
CA LEU A 131 -4.10 -9.44 -4.29
C LEU A 131 -4.63 -10.18 -5.52
N ARG A 132 -5.35 -11.29 -5.30
CA ARG A 132 -6.00 -12.04 -6.39
C ARG A 132 -7.06 -11.19 -7.10
N ALA A 133 -7.91 -10.50 -6.35
CA ALA A 133 -8.92 -9.61 -6.91
C ALA A 133 -8.29 -8.48 -7.72
N LEU A 134 -7.25 -7.82 -7.17
CA LEU A 134 -6.52 -6.74 -7.82
C LEU A 134 -5.85 -7.18 -9.12
N SER A 135 -5.34 -8.41 -9.18
CA SER A 135 -4.69 -8.94 -10.37
C SER A 135 -5.61 -9.03 -11.59
N THR A 136 -6.92 -9.16 -11.36
CA THR A 136 -7.91 -9.21 -12.46
C THR A 136 -8.12 -7.86 -13.15
N ALA A 137 -7.72 -6.77 -12.50
CA ALA A 137 -7.80 -5.42 -13.05
C ALA A 137 -6.54 -5.00 -13.84
N LEU A 138 -5.54 -5.88 -13.95
CA LEU A 138 -4.32 -5.61 -14.71
C LEU A 138 -4.54 -5.73 -16.21
N ALA A 139 -3.87 -4.87 -16.96
CA ALA A 139 -3.65 -5.05 -18.39
C ALA A 139 -2.76 -6.30 -18.64
N PRO A 140 -2.72 -6.85 -19.86
CA PRO A 140 -1.94 -8.06 -20.16
C PRO A 140 -0.46 -8.01 -19.74
N GLU A 141 0.18 -6.84 -19.88
CA GLU A 141 1.57 -6.60 -19.47
C GLU A 141 1.67 -5.77 -18.18
N GLY A 142 0.54 -5.62 -17.47
CA GLY A 142 0.45 -4.84 -16.23
C GLY A 142 1.21 -5.48 -15.07
N ARG A 143 1.52 -4.67 -14.08
CA ARG A 143 2.23 -5.08 -12.86
C ARG A 143 1.44 -4.69 -11.62
N LEU A 144 1.44 -5.57 -10.62
CA LEU A 144 0.96 -5.24 -9.28
C LEU A 144 2.18 -4.99 -8.39
N LEU A 145 2.24 -3.81 -7.81
CA LEU A 145 3.34 -3.39 -6.94
C LEU A 145 2.84 -3.28 -5.49
N VAL A 146 3.55 -3.90 -4.58
CA VAL A 146 3.27 -3.79 -3.15
C VAL A 146 4.49 -3.20 -2.47
N GLN A 147 4.34 -2.04 -1.83
CA GLN A 147 5.34 -1.51 -0.90
C GLN A 147 4.84 -1.65 0.52
N THR A 148 5.67 -2.19 1.40
CA THR A 148 5.40 -2.35 2.82
C THR A 148 6.62 -1.97 3.66
N VAL A 149 6.44 -1.77 4.97
CA VAL A 149 7.58 -1.62 5.89
C VAL A 149 8.49 -2.84 5.77
N HIS A 150 9.82 -2.61 5.77
CA HIS A 150 10.73 -3.75 5.64
C HIS A 150 10.65 -4.63 6.89
N PRO A 151 10.36 -5.95 6.75
CA PRO A 151 10.16 -6.83 7.91
C PRO A 151 11.35 -6.88 8.87
N PHE A 152 12.58 -6.83 8.34
CA PHE A 152 13.79 -6.80 9.17
C PHE A 152 13.85 -5.54 10.05
N THR A 153 13.56 -4.36 9.49
CA THR A 153 13.59 -3.09 10.23
C THR A 153 12.38 -2.96 11.16
N ALA A 154 11.20 -3.32 10.67
CA ALA A 154 9.96 -3.29 11.44
C ALA A 154 9.92 -4.30 12.60
N CYS A 155 10.73 -5.37 12.51
CA CYS A 155 10.85 -6.35 13.59
C CYS A 155 11.45 -5.71 14.85
N GLY A 156 12.45 -4.83 14.72
CA GLY A 156 13.20 -4.31 15.86
C GLY A 156 13.79 -5.46 16.69
N ASP A 157 13.64 -5.37 18.00
CA ASP A 157 14.09 -6.41 18.96
C ASP A 157 13.03 -7.49 19.20
N ALA A 158 11.83 -7.36 18.61
CA ALA A 158 10.78 -8.35 18.76
C ALA A 158 11.08 -9.62 17.94
N PRO A 159 10.52 -10.80 18.31
CA PRO A 159 10.70 -12.02 17.52
C PRO A 159 10.27 -11.84 16.06
N TYR A 160 11.10 -12.32 15.11
CA TYR A 160 10.82 -12.29 13.68
C TYR A 160 9.77 -13.34 13.30
N ARG A 161 8.54 -13.10 13.67
CA ARG A 161 7.39 -13.96 13.44
C ARG A 161 6.14 -13.14 13.17
N ASP A 162 5.24 -13.67 12.37
CA ASP A 162 3.95 -13.05 12.09
C ASP A 162 3.14 -12.80 13.36
N GLY A 163 2.43 -11.69 13.36
CA GLY A 163 1.57 -11.32 14.48
C GLY A 163 1.01 -9.91 14.36
N TRP A 164 -0.04 -9.65 15.10
CA TRP A 164 -0.55 -8.31 15.28
C TRP A 164 0.43 -7.48 16.11
N ARG A 165 0.65 -6.25 15.69
CA ARG A 165 1.44 -5.21 16.36
C ARG A 165 0.64 -3.93 16.43
N THR A 166 1.10 -2.99 17.21
CA THR A 166 0.48 -1.67 17.35
C THR A 166 1.47 -0.59 16.95
N GLU A 167 1.05 0.29 16.05
CA GLU A 167 1.73 1.54 15.73
C GLU A 167 1.11 2.66 16.58
N ASP A 168 1.91 3.31 17.38
CA ASP A 168 1.51 4.43 18.24
C ASP A 168 1.84 5.80 17.65
N PHE A 169 2.49 5.81 16.49
CA PHE A 169 2.92 7.01 15.78
C PHE A 169 3.88 7.93 16.55
N ALA A 170 4.53 7.44 17.60
CA ALA A 170 5.45 8.25 18.43
C ALA A 170 6.63 8.85 17.64
N GLY A 171 6.99 8.24 16.49
CA GLY A 171 8.04 8.74 15.59
C GLY A 171 7.56 9.79 14.58
N PHE A 172 6.29 10.18 14.58
CA PHE A 172 5.71 11.12 13.61
C PHE A 172 5.69 12.54 14.18
N ALA A 173 5.71 13.54 13.29
CA ALA A 173 5.84 14.95 13.70
C ALA A 173 4.56 15.56 14.31
N CYS A 174 3.40 14.90 14.19
CA CYS A 174 2.14 15.34 14.77
C CYS A 174 1.50 14.22 15.61
N PRO A 175 0.69 14.56 16.63
CA PRO A 175 -0.01 13.57 17.44
C PRO A 175 -1.13 12.89 16.66
N PHE A 176 -1.27 11.57 16.87
CA PHE A 176 -2.35 10.77 16.31
C PHE A 176 -3.39 10.45 17.39
N PRO A 177 -4.69 10.62 17.10
CA PRO A 177 -5.77 10.36 18.08
C PRO A 177 -5.88 8.90 18.50
N ALA A 178 -5.54 7.96 17.62
CA ALA A 178 -5.69 6.53 17.88
C ALA A 178 -4.46 5.75 17.43
N ALA A 179 -4.03 4.81 18.25
CA ALA A 179 -3.05 3.80 17.86
C ALA A 179 -3.65 2.87 16.79
N MET A 180 -2.81 2.33 15.93
CA MET A 180 -3.22 1.50 14.79
C MET A 180 -2.72 0.07 14.95
N PRO A 181 -3.59 -0.93 15.10
CA PRO A 181 -3.17 -2.31 14.97
C PRO A 181 -2.82 -2.62 13.53
N TRP A 182 -1.76 -3.41 13.31
CA TRP A 182 -1.37 -3.86 11.98
C TRP A 182 -0.76 -5.25 12.02
N ARG A 183 -0.89 -5.98 10.93
CA ARG A 183 -0.37 -7.33 10.82
C ARG A 183 1.07 -7.33 10.32
N PHE A 184 2.03 -7.59 11.22
CA PHE A 184 3.40 -7.86 10.84
C PHE A 184 3.50 -9.20 10.12
N ARG A 185 4.20 -9.22 8.99
CA ARG A 185 4.55 -10.41 8.21
C ARG A 185 6.04 -10.49 8.01
N THR A 186 6.59 -11.69 8.10
CA THR A 186 7.95 -11.98 7.64
C THR A 186 8.02 -11.90 6.11
N VAL A 187 9.23 -11.79 5.53
CA VAL A 187 9.40 -11.89 4.07
C VAL A 187 8.84 -13.22 3.55
N GLY A 188 9.10 -14.33 4.27
CA GLY A 188 8.56 -15.63 3.89
C GLY A 188 7.04 -15.67 3.83
N SER A 189 6.36 -15.01 4.78
CA SER A 189 4.89 -14.92 4.80
C SER A 189 4.35 -14.02 3.69
N TRP A 190 5.03 -12.92 3.35
CA TRP A 190 4.68 -12.12 2.17
C TRP A 190 4.74 -12.94 0.88
N LEU A 191 5.79 -13.74 0.69
CA LEU A 191 5.92 -14.62 -0.48
C LEU A 191 4.87 -15.74 -0.48
N ALA A 192 4.44 -16.22 0.69
CA ALA A 192 3.34 -17.19 0.79
C ALA A 192 2.01 -16.58 0.36
N GLU A 193 1.70 -15.36 0.81
CA GLU A 193 0.48 -14.62 0.39
C GLU A 193 0.47 -14.36 -1.13
N VAL A 194 1.61 -13.95 -1.71
CA VAL A 194 1.75 -13.76 -3.17
C VAL A 194 1.45 -15.06 -3.93
N ARG A 195 2.02 -16.17 -3.48
CA ARG A 195 1.79 -17.50 -4.09
C ARG A 195 0.34 -17.95 -3.95
N GLU A 196 -0.28 -17.75 -2.76
CA GLU A 196 -1.68 -18.07 -2.50
C GLU A 196 -2.62 -17.24 -3.38
N ALA A 197 -2.26 -15.99 -3.67
CA ALA A 197 -2.99 -15.12 -4.60
C ALA A 197 -2.93 -15.59 -6.06
N GLY A 198 -2.09 -16.57 -6.39
CA GLY A 198 -1.85 -17.00 -7.77
C GLY A 198 -0.95 -16.05 -8.55
N LEU A 199 -0.11 -15.31 -7.84
CA LEU A 199 0.84 -14.36 -8.41
C LEU A 199 2.26 -14.93 -8.40
N GLU A 200 3.11 -14.33 -9.23
CA GLU A 200 4.54 -14.59 -9.31
C GLU A 200 5.31 -13.31 -9.02
N LEU A 201 6.34 -13.41 -8.19
CA LEU A 201 7.28 -12.33 -7.92
C LEU A 201 8.28 -12.22 -9.08
N THR A 202 8.32 -11.07 -9.74
CA THR A 202 9.29 -10.80 -10.81
C THR A 202 10.48 -9.96 -10.36
N GLU A 203 10.24 -9.03 -9.43
CA GLU A 203 11.28 -8.17 -8.88
C GLU A 203 11.02 -7.93 -7.40
N MET A 204 12.09 -7.81 -6.61
CA MET A 204 12.06 -7.43 -5.20
C MET A 204 13.10 -6.34 -4.96
N GLU A 205 12.68 -5.25 -4.34
CA GLU A 205 13.58 -4.14 -4.02
C GLU A 205 13.53 -3.85 -2.51
N GLU A 206 14.67 -3.48 -1.97
CA GLU A 206 14.85 -3.12 -0.58
C GLU A 206 15.45 -1.70 -0.48
N PRO A 207 14.62 -0.65 -0.63
CA PRO A 207 15.09 0.73 -0.50
C PRO A 207 15.80 0.96 0.83
N LEU A 208 17.05 1.47 0.78
CA LEU A 208 17.90 1.63 1.94
C LEU A 208 17.87 3.06 2.46
N HIS A 209 18.02 3.22 3.77
CA HIS A 209 18.27 4.51 4.39
C HIS A 209 19.65 5.04 3.96
N PRO A 210 19.75 6.25 3.40
CA PRO A 210 20.98 6.73 2.78
C PRO A 210 22.18 6.84 3.74
N GLU A 211 21.93 7.10 5.02
CA GLU A 211 22.99 7.27 6.02
C GLU A 211 23.33 5.96 6.75
N THR A 212 22.32 5.13 7.05
CA THR A 212 22.53 3.94 7.90
C THR A 212 22.67 2.65 7.11
N GLY A 213 22.31 2.65 5.82
CA GLY A 213 22.26 1.44 4.99
C GLY A 213 21.20 0.41 5.41
N ARG A 214 20.34 0.72 6.38
CA ARG A 214 19.27 -0.21 6.80
C ARG A 214 18.11 -0.17 5.82
N PRO A 215 17.46 -1.31 5.53
CA PRO A 215 16.31 -1.32 4.64
C PRO A 215 15.13 -0.59 5.27
N LEU A 216 14.50 0.30 4.50
CA LEU A 216 13.34 1.13 4.90
C LEU A 216 12.03 0.44 4.57
N SER A 217 11.94 -0.12 3.38
CA SER A 217 10.74 -0.76 2.84
C SER A 217 11.12 -1.96 1.98
N LEU A 218 10.13 -2.80 1.74
CA LEU A 218 10.17 -3.90 0.80
C LEU A 218 9.19 -3.59 -0.33
N ILE A 219 9.66 -3.61 -1.58
CA ILE A 219 8.82 -3.49 -2.77
C ILE A 219 8.80 -4.83 -3.49
N LEU A 220 7.60 -5.35 -3.74
CA LEU A 220 7.36 -6.56 -4.51
C LEU A 220 6.68 -6.18 -5.82
N VAL A 221 7.26 -6.60 -6.96
CA VAL A 221 6.66 -6.44 -8.29
C VAL A 221 6.13 -7.80 -8.74
N LEU A 222 4.83 -7.87 -8.99
CA LEU A 222 4.08 -9.10 -9.15
C LEU A 222 3.36 -9.15 -10.50
N VAL A 223 3.24 -10.35 -11.04
CA VAL A 223 2.43 -10.65 -12.23
C VAL A 223 1.51 -11.83 -11.96
N PRO A 224 0.37 -11.96 -12.67
CA PRO A 224 -0.42 -13.18 -12.64
C PRO A 224 0.42 -14.37 -13.10
N ARG A 225 0.37 -15.47 -12.35
CA ARG A 225 1.03 -16.71 -12.77
C ARG A 225 0.39 -17.21 -14.03
N ARG A 226 1.21 -17.43 -15.07
CA ARG A 226 0.72 -18.07 -16.28
C ARG A 226 0.37 -19.52 -15.96
N SER A 227 -0.86 -19.95 -16.32
CA SER A 227 -1.18 -21.38 -16.31
C SER A 227 -0.21 -22.08 -17.25
N ALA A 228 0.46 -23.12 -16.75
CA ALA A 228 1.19 -24.02 -17.65
C ALA A 228 0.15 -24.62 -18.61
N GLY A 229 0.25 -24.28 -19.89
CA GLY A 229 -0.61 -24.82 -20.95
C GLY A 229 -0.38 -26.32 -21.12
#